data_104a5dd6424ca08caeba3789a2862706
#
_entry.id   104a5dd6424ca08caeba3789a2862706
#
_cell.length_a   1.000
_cell.length_b   1.000
_cell.length_c   1.000
_cell.angle_alpha   90.00
_cell.angle_beta   90.00
_cell.angle_gamma   90.00
#
_symmetry.space_group_name_H-M   'P 1'
#
loop_
_entity.id
_entity.type
_entity.pdbx_description
1 polymer ?
#
loop_
_entity_poly.entity_id
_entity_poly.type
_entity_poly.pdbx_seq_one_letter_code
_entity_poly.pdbx_strand_id
1 'polypeptide(L)'
;MKAQTVDVRESAGRILCCTIFRPGGRKLLAKGHVLSEDDARLLATEGLGQVWVTELEEDEISEDEAVLQVATEAGCGCLEIRIAAGGRANLFATEDCCILVDEELLRQINCAASTVIATIPNFSHARAEQRVATVKSAPFAVPRAQLEAVIDILKERGPILQARPIRSASVAVLYTDPLRGEKARQLFEPVVRQRLERFGVTPSYALTATEDEDSVARALQHLLRARPTSVLVASTSAPAGPGDAVGLAMARIGCHLERFLAPVEPGNLFLLGYKEEVPIVSAPGCFRSPKPNVLDMVLPPMLARYRISGWEVACLGHGGLLG
;
A
#
# COMPACT_ATOMS: atom_id res chain seq x y z
N MET A 1 7.96 19.08 28.38
CA MET A 1 7.50 20.32 27.70
C MET A 1 6.47 21.06 28.55
N LYS A 2 6.68 22.35 28.84
CA LYS A 2 5.72 23.18 29.60
C LYS A 2 5.30 24.37 28.75
N ALA A 3 4.01 24.44 28.45
CA ALA A 3 3.45 25.59 27.76
C ALA A 3 3.19 26.73 28.74
N GLN A 4 3.55 27.97 28.39
CA GLN A 4 3.42 29.17 29.21
C GLN A 4 3.00 30.36 28.38
N THR A 5 2.37 31.34 29.03
CA THR A 5 2.06 32.63 28.42
C THR A 5 3.20 33.62 28.75
N VAL A 6 3.77 34.22 27.72
CA VAL A 6 4.87 35.16 27.86
C VAL A 6 4.57 36.50 27.17
N ASP A 7 5.29 37.55 27.53
CA ASP A 7 5.26 38.79 26.76
C ASP A 7 5.74 38.51 25.31
N VAL A 8 5.07 39.11 24.33
CA VAL A 8 5.41 38.94 22.92
C VAL A 8 6.86 39.25 22.63
N ARG A 9 7.46 40.26 23.34
CA ARG A 9 8.85 40.64 23.15
C ARG A 9 9.87 39.59 23.59
N GLU A 10 9.42 38.67 24.46
CA GLU A 10 10.25 37.58 25.01
C GLU A 10 9.96 36.23 24.31
N SER A 11 9.18 36.26 23.24
CA SER A 11 8.69 35.03 22.59
C SER A 11 9.62 34.48 21.52
N ALA A 12 10.62 35.23 21.07
CA ALA A 12 11.57 34.79 20.04
C ALA A 12 12.30 33.48 20.45
N GLY A 13 12.48 32.54 19.54
CA GLY A 13 13.05 31.22 19.76
C GLY A 13 12.10 30.19 20.31
N ARG A 14 10.90 30.58 20.75
CA ARG A 14 9.88 29.68 21.33
C ARG A 14 8.86 29.18 20.29
N ILE A 15 8.25 28.06 20.58
CA ILE A 15 7.26 27.41 19.71
C ILE A 15 5.87 27.94 20.07
N LEU A 16 5.12 28.41 19.08
CA LEU A 16 3.77 28.94 19.24
C LEU A 16 2.78 27.80 19.49
N CYS A 17 2.07 27.81 20.63
CA CYS A 17 1.14 26.75 21.03
C CYS A 17 -0.24 26.84 20.37
N CYS A 18 -0.60 27.96 19.75
CA CYS A 18 -1.90 28.14 19.09
C CYS A 18 -1.73 28.88 17.75
N THR A 19 -2.67 28.69 16.83
CA THR A 19 -2.72 29.48 15.60
C THR A 19 -3.25 30.87 15.92
N ILE A 20 -2.53 31.90 15.48
CA ILE A 20 -2.95 33.31 15.63
C ILE A 20 -3.61 33.76 14.32
N PHE A 21 -4.74 34.42 14.47
CA PHE A 21 -5.50 34.99 13.35
C PHE A 21 -5.61 36.51 13.50
N ARG A 22 -5.59 37.21 12.39
CA ARG A 22 -5.96 38.63 12.32
C ARG A 22 -7.46 38.85 12.54
N PRO A 23 -7.88 40.04 12.98
CA PRO A 23 -9.25 40.43 12.84
C PRO A 23 -9.75 40.21 11.42
N GLY A 24 -10.86 39.48 11.24
CA GLY A 24 -11.33 39.04 9.91
C GLY A 24 -10.96 37.64 9.51
N GLY A 25 -10.31 36.85 10.40
CA GLY A 25 -10.15 35.39 10.25
C GLY A 25 -8.98 34.94 9.39
N ARG A 26 -8.17 35.85 8.83
CA ARG A 26 -6.96 35.48 8.09
C ARG A 26 -5.87 34.99 9.06
N LYS A 27 -5.33 33.79 8.81
CA LYS A 27 -4.22 33.26 9.59
C LYS A 27 -2.98 34.15 9.50
N LEU A 28 -2.40 34.51 10.65
CA LEU A 28 -1.18 35.25 10.78
C LEU A 28 0.02 34.32 10.98
N LEU A 29 0.01 33.52 12.05
CA LEU A 29 1.03 32.53 12.35
C LEU A 29 0.35 31.20 12.73
N ALA A 30 0.97 30.10 12.36
CA ALA A 30 0.43 28.77 12.64
C ALA A 30 0.91 28.24 14.01
N LYS A 31 0.11 27.42 14.65
CA LYS A 31 0.54 26.53 15.74
C LYS A 31 1.78 25.74 15.31
N GLY A 32 2.77 25.59 16.19
CA GLY A 32 4.03 24.88 15.94
C GLY A 32 5.11 25.76 15.29
N HIS A 33 4.81 27.01 14.92
CA HIS A 33 5.77 27.93 14.35
C HIS A 33 6.79 28.37 15.44
N VAL A 34 8.09 28.25 15.12
CA VAL A 34 9.15 28.80 15.97
C VAL A 34 9.23 30.30 15.71
N LEU A 35 8.95 31.11 16.72
CA LEU A 35 8.88 32.56 16.60
C LEU A 35 10.27 33.16 16.40
N SER A 36 10.44 33.91 15.34
CA SER A 36 11.60 34.76 15.13
C SER A 36 11.44 36.12 15.86
N GLU A 37 12.49 36.92 15.93
CA GLU A 37 12.41 38.32 16.41
C GLU A 37 11.46 39.15 15.54
N ASP A 38 11.42 38.89 14.21
CA ASP A 38 10.50 39.59 13.31
C ASP A 38 9.04 39.20 13.55
N ASP A 39 8.77 37.91 13.86
CA ASP A 39 7.47 37.49 14.26
C ASP A 39 6.99 38.12 15.57
N ALA A 40 7.89 38.23 16.56
CA ALA A 40 7.60 38.93 17.82
C ALA A 40 7.24 40.41 17.58
N ARG A 41 7.99 41.10 16.72
CA ARG A 41 7.71 42.48 16.30
C ARG A 41 6.38 42.58 15.54
N LEU A 42 6.10 41.65 14.63
CA LEU A 42 4.87 41.61 13.90
C LEU A 42 3.65 41.43 14.85
N LEU A 43 3.74 40.47 15.79
CA LEU A 43 2.68 40.19 16.76
C LEU A 43 2.42 41.43 17.66
N ALA A 44 3.47 42.12 18.10
CA ALA A 44 3.34 43.36 18.86
C ALA A 44 2.68 44.49 18.05
N THR A 45 2.97 44.59 16.76
CA THR A 45 2.34 45.55 15.83
C THR A 45 0.87 45.25 15.60
N GLU A 46 0.48 43.95 15.57
CA GLU A 46 -0.91 43.51 15.49
C GLU A 46 -1.70 43.65 16.84
N GLY A 47 -1.01 44.22 17.86
CA GLY A 47 -1.66 44.55 19.15
C GLY A 47 -1.68 43.43 20.18
N LEU A 48 -0.94 42.32 19.95
CA LEU A 48 -0.82 41.25 20.93
C LEU A 48 0.22 41.64 22.00
N GLY A 49 -0.20 41.60 23.27
CA GLY A 49 0.76 41.83 24.40
C GLY A 49 1.37 40.53 24.91
N GLN A 50 0.64 39.41 24.77
CA GLN A 50 1.08 38.10 25.25
C GLN A 50 0.78 37.01 24.23
N VAL A 51 1.57 35.93 24.26
CA VAL A 51 1.42 34.75 23.42
C VAL A 51 1.64 33.48 24.24
N TRP A 52 0.93 32.42 23.84
CA TRP A 52 1.05 31.10 24.44
C TRP A 52 2.09 30.30 23.69
N VAL A 53 3.20 29.99 24.35
CA VAL A 53 4.39 29.34 23.75
C VAL A 53 4.92 28.21 24.60
N THR A 54 5.78 27.40 24.01
CA THR A 54 6.56 26.37 24.70
C THR A 54 7.99 26.36 24.21
N GLU A 55 8.86 25.64 24.91
CA GLU A 55 10.24 25.35 24.53
C GLU A 55 10.47 23.84 24.63
N LEU A 56 11.41 23.33 23.83
CA LEU A 56 11.89 21.95 23.95
C LEU A 56 12.70 21.82 25.24
N GLU A 57 12.47 20.76 25.98
CA GLU A 57 13.34 20.36 27.09
C GLU A 57 14.55 19.58 26.53
N GLU A 58 15.60 19.42 27.30
CA GLU A 58 16.89 18.86 26.85
C GLU A 58 16.75 17.42 26.31
N ASP A 59 15.80 16.66 26.87
CA ASP A 59 15.48 15.28 26.50
C ASP A 59 14.38 15.13 25.47
N GLU A 60 13.97 16.24 24.83
CA GLU A 60 12.91 16.26 23.82
C GLU A 60 13.47 16.51 22.41
N ILE A 61 12.71 16.02 21.43
CA ILE A 61 12.96 16.21 19.99
C ILE A 61 11.73 16.87 19.38
N SER A 62 11.94 17.78 18.41
CA SER A 62 10.85 18.47 17.73
C SER A 62 9.91 17.50 16.99
N GLU A 63 8.63 17.87 16.90
CA GLU A 63 7.63 17.07 16.20
C GLU A 63 8.01 16.77 14.73
N ASP A 64 8.61 17.73 14.02
CA ASP A 64 8.98 17.57 12.61
C ASP A 64 10.19 16.64 12.44
N GLU A 65 11.17 16.72 13.34
CA GLU A 65 12.33 15.83 13.35
C GLU A 65 11.91 14.38 13.71
N ALA A 66 11.03 14.23 14.72
CA ALA A 66 10.53 12.91 15.13
C ALA A 66 9.79 12.19 13.98
N VAL A 67 8.89 12.89 13.28
CA VAL A 67 8.17 12.24 12.16
C VAL A 67 9.07 11.97 10.97
N LEU A 68 10.12 12.76 10.73
CA LEU A 68 11.10 12.49 9.68
C LEU A 68 11.87 11.20 9.98
N GLN A 69 12.39 11.05 11.21
CA GLN A 69 13.12 9.85 11.62
C GLN A 69 12.23 8.59 11.51
N VAL A 70 11.01 8.65 12.05
CA VAL A 70 10.07 7.52 11.96
C VAL A 70 9.70 7.21 10.51
N ALA A 71 9.41 8.20 9.68
CA ALA A 71 9.04 8.00 8.28
C ALA A 71 10.20 7.37 7.47
N THR A 72 11.45 7.74 7.79
CA THR A 72 12.66 7.21 7.15
C THR A 72 12.83 5.71 7.41
N GLU A 73 12.63 5.27 8.64
CA GLU A 73 12.76 3.86 9.01
C GLU A 73 11.50 3.03 8.66
N ALA A 74 10.31 3.68 8.66
CA ALA A 74 9.04 2.99 8.43
C ALA A 74 8.79 2.62 6.97
N GLY A 75 9.43 3.27 6.00
CA GLY A 75 9.14 3.07 4.57
C GLY A 75 10.39 2.75 3.76
N CYS A 76 10.24 1.86 2.77
CA CYS A 76 11.30 1.57 1.79
C CYS A 76 10.75 1.35 0.37
N GLY A 77 11.66 1.28 -0.61
CA GLY A 77 11.32 1.11 -2.02
C GLY A 77 11.08 2.45 -2.72
N CYS A 78 10.14 2.48 -3.66
CA CYS A 78 9.85 3.68 -4.45
C CYS A 78 8.94 4.66 -3.69
N LEU A 79 9.44 5.21 -2.57
CA LEU A 79 8.76 6.18 -1.71
C LEU A 79 9.56 7.48 -1.60
N GLU A 80 8.84 8.59 -1.53
CA GLU A 80 9.35 9.92 -1.20
C GLU A 80 8.69 10.43 0.07
N ILE A 81 9.48 11.01 0.98
CA ILE A 81 8.99 11.61 2.21
C ILE A 81 8.86 13.11 2.02
N ARG A 82 7.68 13.66 2.32
CA ARG A 82 7.41 15.11 2.29
C ARG A 82 6.90 15.55 3.65
N ILE A 83 7.68 16.41 4.30
CA ILE A 83 7.31 16.98 5.59
C ILE A 83 6.26 18.06 5.39
N ALA A 84 5.24 18.04 6.24
CA ALA A 84 4.24 19.08 6.35
C ALA A 84 4.23 19.64 7.77
N ALA A 85 3.97 20.92 7.89
CA ALA A 85 4.00 21.63 9.17
C ALA A 85 3.14 20.94 10.25
N GLY A 86 3.60 21.01 11.47
CA GLY A 86 2.90 20.50 12.66
C GLY A 86 3.09 19.01 12.87
N GLY A 87 4.31 18.50 12.77
CA GLY A 87 4.68 17.12 13.10
C GLY A 87 4.03 16.09 12.18
N ARG A 88 4.09 16.30 10.88
CA ARG A 88 3.54 15.38 9.87
C ARG A 88 4.53 15.08 8.76
N ALA A 89 4.81 13.81 8.53
CA ALA A 89 5.51 13.33 7.35
C ALA A 89 4.55 12.50 6.49
N ASN A 90 4.48 12.79 5.21
CA ASN A 90 3.68 12.03 4.25
C ASN A 90 4.62 11.24 3.34
N LEU A 91 4.28 9.98 3.08
CA LEU A 91 5.00 9.12 2.15
C LEU A 91 4.20 9.03 0.85
N PHE A 92 4.85 9.34 -0.27
CA PHE A 92 4.28 9.31 -1.61
C PHE A 92 4.98 8.26 -2.45
N ALA A 93 4.21 7.52 -3.25
CA ALA A 93 4.79 6.65 -4.27
C ALA A 93 5.45 7.50 -5.36
N THR A 94 6.68 7.17 -5.76
CA THR A 94 7.40 7.87 -6.84
C THR A 94 7.07 7.34 -8.22
N GLU A 95 6.44 6.17 -8.28
CA GLU A 95 5.99 5.49 -9.49
C GLU A 95 4.85 4.50 -9.18
N ASP A 96 4.23 3.94 -10.22
CA ASP A 96 3.19 2.91 -10.05
C ASP A 96 3.75 1.67 -9.36
N CYS A 97 3.19 1.33 -8.22
CA CYS A 97 3.71 0.28 -7.34
C CYS A 97 2.61 -0.45 -6.56
N CYS A 98 2.98 -1.58 -5.98
CA CYS A 98 2.22 -2.25 -4.94
C CYS A 98 2.76 -1.87 -3.56
N ILE A 99 1.88 -1.51 -2.65
CA ILE A 99 2.21 -1.24 -1.26
C ILE A 99 2.01 -2.50 -0.43
N LEU A 100 3.09 -2.99 0.16
CA LEU A 100 3.07 -4.05 1.16
C LEU A 100 3.15 -3.41 2.54
N VAL A 101 2.31 -3.87 3.47
CA VAL A 101 2.24 -3.35 4.84
C VAL A 101 2.41 -4.48 5.83
N ASP A 102 3.40 -4.40 6.73
CA ASP A 102 3.46 -5.23 7.93
C ASP A 102 2.44 -4.69 8.95
N GLU A 103 1.22 -5.23 8.90
CA GLU A 103 0.12 -4.78 9.75
C GLU A 103 0.34 -5.05 11.23
N GLU A 104 1.13 -6.10 11.58
CA GLU A 104 1.45 -6.41 12.97
C GLU A 104 2.45 -5.39 13.53
N LEU A 105 3.50 -5.10 12.78
CA LEU A 105 4.47 -4.07 13.15
C LEU A 105 3.81 -2.69 13.20
N LEU A 106 2.92 -2.38 12.25
CA LEU A 106 2.14 -1.13 12.25
C LEU A 106 1.32 -0.98 13.55
N ARG A 107 0.63 -2.05 13.98
CA ARG A 107 -0.11 -2.05 15.25
C ARG A 107 0.82 -1.84 16.45
N GLN A 108 1.95 -2.53 16.48
CA GLN A 108 2.94 -2.40 17.55
C GLN A 108 3.45 -0.96 17.67
N ILE A 109 3.85 -0.34 16.58
CA ILE A 109 4.34 1.05 16.56
C ILE A 109 3.24 2.02 16.97
N ASN A 110 2.01 1.86 16.47
CA ASN A 110 0.90 2.73 16.82
C ASN A 110 0.48 2.61 18.30
N CYS A 111 0.83 1.54 18.98
CA CYS A 111 0.65 1.40 20.44
C CYS A 111 1.74 2.10 21.27
N ALA A 112 2.86 2.49 20.67
CA ALA A 112 4.00 3.10 21.36
C ALA A 112 3.81 4.59 21.74
N ALA A 113 2.68 5.19 21.43
CA ALA A 113 2.09 6.42 21.98
C ALA A 113 2.67 7.79 21.57
N SER A 114 3.91 7.91 21.09
CA SER A 114 4.48 9.23 20.73
C SER A 114 4.29 9.62 19.26
N THR A 115 4.18 8.62 18.39
CA THR A 115 3.92 8.78 16.96
C THR A 115 2.89 7.78 16.48
N VAL A 116 2.12 8.13 15.46
CA VAL A 116 1.16 7.23 14.82
C VAL A 116 1.34 7.24 13.31
N ILE A 117 1.09 6.10 12.68
CA ILE A 117 1.21 5.90 11.24
C ILE A 117 -0.13 5.42 10.71
N ALA A 118 -0.65 6.10 9.69
CA ALA A 118 -1.80 5.66 8.92
C ALA A 118 -1.37 5.32 7.51
N THR A 119 -1.87 4.21 6.95
CA THR A 119 -1.50 3.71 5.61
C THR A 119 -2.74 3.43 4.77
N ILE A 120 -2.56 3.32 3.45
CA ILE A 120 -3.54 2.64 2.60
C ILE A 120 -3.52 1.13 2.90
N PRO A 121 -4.56 0.36 2.51
CA PRO A 121 -4.61 -1.08 2.78
C PRO A 121 -3.41 -1.83 2.20
N ASN A 122 -3.03 -2.95 2.85
CA ASN A 122 -2.04 -3.87 2.31
C ASN A 122 -2.43 -4.36 0.91
N PHE A 123 -1.44 -4.61 0.05
CA PHE A 123 -1.59 -5.01 -1.35
C PHE A 123 -2.26 -3.97 -2.27
N SER A 124 -2.41 -2.73 -1.82
CA SER A 124 -2.96 -1.68 -2.66
C SER A 124 -2.02 -1.34 -3.82
N HIS A 125 -2.59 -1.13 -5.01
CA HIS A 125 -1.93 -0.41 -6.08
C HIS A 125 -1.89 1.08 -5.75
N ALA A 126 -0.72 1.68 -5.82
CA ALA A 126 -0.52 3.11 -5.71
C ALA A 126 0.04 3.66 -7.02
N ARG A 127 -0.50 4.79 -7.47
CA ARG A 127 0.03 5.52 -8.63
C ARG A 127 1.16 6.45 -8.21
N ALA A 128 2.01 6.83 -9.16
CA ALA A 128 2.96 7.91 -8.96
C ALA A 128 2.27 9.14 -8.34
N GLU A 129 2.94 9.81 -7.41
CA GLU A 129 2.45 10.97 -6.65
C GLU A 129 1.26 10.68 -5.72
N GLN A 130 0.83 9.44 -5.57
CA GLN A 130 -0.20 9.08 -4.59
C GLN A 130 0.40 9.02 -3.18
N ARG A 131 -0.25 9.69 -2.22
CA ARG A 131 0.08 9.53 -0.80
C ARG A 131 -0.36 8.16 -0.33
N VAL A 132 0.58 7.40 0.24
CA VAL A 132 0.36 6.01 0.70
C VAL A 132 0.40 5.86 2.21
N ALA A 133 1.07 6.79 2.90
CA ALA A 133 1.09 6.81 4.35
C ALA A 133 1.26 8.23 4.89
N THR A 134 0.91 8.40 6.17
CA THR A 134 1.19 9.62 6.94
C THR A 134 1.67 9.21 8.32
N VAL A 135 2.81 9.74 8.71
CA VAL A 135 3.33 9.69 10.08
C VAL A 135 2.95 10.99 10.78
N LYS A 136 2.45 10.90 12.00
CA LYS A 136 2.07 12.05 12.83
C LYS A 136 2.62 11.84 14.24
N SER A 137 3.22 12.89 14.83
CA SER A 137 3.69 12.88 16.22
C SER A 137 2.74 13.62 17.15
N ALA A 138 2.99 13.48 18.45
CA ALA A 138 2.46 14.37 19.46
C ALA A 138 2.86 15.83 19.15
N PRO A 139 2.03 16.84 19.50
CA PRO A 139 2.30 18.23 19.19
C PRO A 139 3.56 18.74 19.86
N PHE A 140 4.34 19.52 19.10
CA PHE A 140 5.52 20.30 19.47
C PHE A 140 6.77 19.48 19.75
N ALA A 141 6.69 18.42 20.62
CA ALA A 141 7.84 17.66 21.06
C ALA A 141 7.50 16.20 21.36
N VAL A 142 8.50 15.35 21.20
CA VAL A 142 8.46 13.91 21.55
C VAL A 142 9.64 13.63 22.50
N PRO A 143 9.44 12.93 23.64
CA PRO A 143 10.53 12.48 24.46
C PRO A 143 11.52 11.62 23.67
N ARG A 144 12.80 11.95 23.73
CA ARG A 144 13.87 11.27 22.97
C ARG A 144 13.85 9.76 23.19
N ALA A 145 13.75 9.31 24.43
CA ALA A 145 13.72 7.89 24.76
C ALA A 145 12.54 7.13 24.12
N GLN A 146 11.36 7.77 23.96
CA GLN A 146 10.23 7.17 23.29
C GLN A 146 10.44 7.05 21.79
N LEU A 147 11.05 8.07 21.17
CA LEU A 147 11.38 8.04 19.75
C LEU A 147 12.42 6.95 19.46
N GLU A 148 13.50 6.91 20.27
CA GLU A 148 14.56 5.90 20.14
C GLU A 148 14.00 4.48 20.24
N ALA A 149 13.10 4.21 21.18
CA ALA A 149 12.44 2.90 21.29
C ALA A 149 11.65 2.53 20.04
N VAL A 150 10.95 3.47 19.40
CA VAL A 150 10.24 3.25 18.12
C VAL A 150 11.24 2.97 16.99
N ILE A 151 12.29 3.76 16.89
CA ILE A 151 13.33 3.61 15.87
C ILE A 151 14.06 2.28 16.00
N ASP A 152 14.38 1.85 17.22
CA ASP A 152 15.05 0.56 17.48
C ASP A 152 14.18 -0.62 17.03
N ILE A 153 12.87 -0.58 17.32
CA ILE A 153 11.93 -1.60 16.83
C ILE A 153 11.92 -1.64 15.30
N LEU A 154 11.85 -0.47 14.64
CA LEU A 154 11.84 -0.39 13.17
C LEU A 154 13.16 -0.89 12.56
N LYS A 155 14.30 -0.58 13.16
CA LYS A 155 15.61 -1.08 12.71
C LYS A 155 15.76 -2.58 12.88
N GLU A 156 15.22 -3.15 13.97
CA GLU A 156 15.29 -4.59 14.25
C GLU A 156 14.33 -5.39 13.35
N ARG A 157 13.09 -4.92 13.19
CA ARG A 157 12.01 -5.63 12.48
C ARG A 157 11.97 -5.33 10.98
N GLY A 158 12.52 -4.18 10.58
CA GLY A 158 12.45 -3.67 9.21
C GLY A 158 11.32 -2.67 8.97
N PRO A 159 11.13 -2.25 7.71
CA PRO A 159 10.14 -1.23 7.38
C PRO A 159 8.70 -1.76 7.49
N ILE A 160 7.79 -0.89 7.93
CA ILE A 160 6.34 -1.16 7.94
C ILE A 160 5.77 -1.19 6.52
N LEU A 161 6.23 -0.25 5.66
CA LEU A 161 5.78 -0.14 4.28
C LEU A 161 6.91 -0.47 3.31
N GLN A 162 6.59 -1.34 2.36
CA GLN A 162 7.46 -1.60 1.23
C GLN A 162 6.71 -1.27 -0.07
N ALA A 163 7.18 -0.26 -0.82
CA ALA A 163 6.65 0.08 -2.14
C ALA A 163 7.44 -0.67 -3.21
N ARG A 164 6.80 -1.65 -3.85
CA ARG A 164 7.40 -2.47 -4.93
C ARG A 164 6.90 -2.02 -6.28
N PRO A 165 7.78 -1.61 -7.21
CA PRO A 165 7.36 -1.14 -8.53
C PRO A 165 6.72 -2.25 -9.36
N ILE A 166 5.70 -1.86 -10.16
CA ILE A 166 5.01 -2.76 -11.12
C ILE A 166 5.65 -2.68 -12.51
N ARG A 167 6.74 -1.95 -12.67
CA ARG A 167 7.44 -1.78 -13.95
C ARG A 167 7.75 -3.13 -14.62
N SER A 168 7.58 -3.17 -15.94
CA SER A 168 7.94 -4.33 -16.74
C SER A 168 7.19 -5.61 -16.36
N ALA A 169 6.01 -5.49 -15.77
CA ALA A 169 5.17 -6.65 -15.53
C ALA A 169 4.68 -7.23 -16.86
N SER A 170 4.93 -8.52 -17.06
CA SER A 170 4.52 -9.29 -18.23
C SER A 170 3.46 -10.29 -17.80
N VAL A 171 2.22 -10.13 -18.26
CA VAL A 171 1.11 -11.02 -17.95
C VAL A 171 0.78 -11.90 -19.13
N ALA A 172 0.89 -13.22 -18.95
CA ALA A 172 0.40 -14.19 -19.91
C ALA A 172 -1.05 -14.58 -19.57
N VAL A 173 -1.88 -14.79 -20.58
CA VAL A 173 -3.29 -15.13 -20.38
C VAL A 173 -3.62 -16.43 -21.12
N LEU A 174 -4.28 -17.34 -20.43
CA LEU A 174 -4.84 -18.56 -21.02
C LEU A 174 -6.35 -18.49 -20.96
N TYR A 175 -6.99 -18.57 -22.12
CA TYR A 175 -8.44 -18.68 -22.25
C TYR A 175 -8.83 -20.12 -22.46
N THR A 176 -9.76 -20.67 -21.65
CA THR A 176 -10.19 -22.07 -21.76
C THR A 176 -11.71 -22.20 -21.80
N ASP A 177 -12.18 -23.07 -22.66
CA ASP A 177 -13.58 -23.52 -22.73
C ASP A 177 -13.63 -24.93 -23.36
N PRO A 178 -14.80 -25.63 -23.32
CA PRO A 178 -14.93 -26.95 -23.94
C PRO A 178 -14.69 -26.98 -25.46
N LEU A 179 -14.67 -25.83 -26.14
CA LEU A 179 -14.54 -25.66 -27.60
C LEU A 179 -13.24 -24.93 -28.01
N ARG A 180 -12.10 -25.25 -27.42
CA ARG A 180 -10.75 -24.72 -27.73
C ARG A 180 -10.45 -23.28 -27.25
N GLY A 181 -11.25 -22.72 -26.36
CA GLY A 181 -10.98 -21.44 -25.71
C GLY A 181 -11.37 -20.18 -26.48
N GLU A 182 -11.87 -20.29 -27.71
CA GLU A 182 -12.23 -19.11 -28.50
C GLU A 182 -13.43 -18.35 -27.91
N LYS A 183 -14.42 -19.07 -27.38
CA LYS A 183 -15.55 -18.44 -26.69
C LYS A 183 -15.12 -17.76 -25.39
N ALA A 184 -14.23 -18.40 -24.64
CA ALA A 184 -13.64 -17.81 -23.43
C ALA A 184 -12.86 -16.54 -23.77
N ARG A 185 -12.05 -16.56 -24.84
CA ARG A 185 -11.31 -15.40 -25.30
C ARG A 185 -12.24 -14.23 -25.65
N GLN A 186 -13.26 -14.46 -26.44
CA GLN A 186 -14.24 -13.42 -26.81
C GLN A 186 -14.92 -12.79 -25.59
N LEU A 187 -15.24 -13.60 -24.57
CA LEU A 187 -15.91 -13.15 -23.35
C LEU A 187 -14.99 -12.40 -22.39
N PHE A 188 -13.75 -12.86 -22.22
CA PHE A 188 -12.88 -12.39 -21.15
C PHE A 188 -11.80 -11.43 -21.60
N GLU A 189 -11.35 -11.46 -22.86
CA GLU A 189 -10.23 -10.61 -23.30
C GLU A 189 -10.47 -9.10 -23.06
N PRO A 190 -11.66 -8.53 -23.35
CA PRO A 190 -11.93 -7.13 -23.07
C PRO A 190 -11.82 -6.80 -21.56
N VAL A 191 -12.33 -7.68 -20.71
CA VAL A 191 -12.33 -7.48 -19.24
C VAL A 191 -10.92 -7.67 -18.67
N VAL A 192 -10.17 -8.67 -19.16
CA VAL A 192 -8.76 -8.87 -18.80
C VAL A 192 -7.97 -7.61 -19.12
N ARG A 193 -8.08 -7.11 -20.35
CA ARG A 193 -7.39 -5.91 -20.81
C ARG A 193 -7.73 -4.72 -19.92
N GLN A 194 -9.02 -4.40 -19.77
CA GLN A 194 -9.48 -3.30 -18.93
C GLN A 194 -8.98 -3.39 -17.49
N ARG A 195 -8.92 -4.60 -16.91
CA ARG A 195 -8.47 -4.79 -15.53
C ARG A 195 -6.97 -4.58 -15.38
N LEU A 196 -6.17 -5.10 -16.31
CA LEU A 196 -4.72 -4.92 -16.30
C LEU A 196 -4.31 -3.46 -16.59
N GLU A 197 -5.04 -2.77 -17.47
CA GLU A 197 -4.82 -1.35 -17.78
C GLU A 197 -4.96 -0.45 -16.54
N ARG A 198 -5.77 -0.84 -15.54
CA ARG A 198 -5.84 -0.11 -14.26
C ARG A 198 -4.51 -0.06 -13.52
N PHE A 199 -3.66 -1.04 -13.75
CA PHE A 199 -2.31 -1.18 -13.18
C PHE A 199 -1.20 -0.76 -14.16
N GLY A 200 -1.55 -0.13 -15.28
CA GLY A 200 -0.58 0.27 -16.30
C GLY A 200 0.02 -0.91 -17.09
N VAL A 201 -0.62 -2.10 -17.05
CA VAL A 201 -0.11 -3.34 -17.64
C VAL A 201 -1.04 -3.78 -18.78
N THR A 202 -0.45 -4.32 -19.85
CA THR A 202 -1.19 -4.99 -20.94
C THR A 202 -0.80 -6.47 -21.02
N PRO A 203 -1.72 -7.37 -21.47
CA PRO A 203 -1.35 -8.76 -21.69
C PRO A 203 -0.21 -8.86 -22.71
N SER A 204 0.86 -9.59 -22.35
CA SER A 204 2.03 -9.78 -23.23
C SER A 204 1.86 -10.95 -24.19
N TYR A 205 1.18 -12.01 -23.74
CA TYR A 205 0.92 -13.23 -24.49
C TYR A 205 -0.46 -13.75 -24.17
N ALA A 206 -1.14 -14.31 -25.16
CA ALA A 206 -2.42 -14.97 -24.96
C ALA A 206 -2.51 -16.26 -25.78
N LEU A 207 -2.99 -17.31 -25.14
CA LEU A 207 -3.31 -18.58 -25.78
C LEU A 207 -4.75 -19.00 -25.49
N THR A 208 -5.26 -19.88 -26.33
CA THR A 208 -6.52 -20.59 -26.12
C THR A 208 -6.28 -22.08 -26.00
N ALA A 209 -7.08 -22.78 -25.21
CA ALA A 209 -7.02 -24.23 -25.08
C ALA A 209 -8.41 -24.83 -24.82
N THR A 210 -8.59 -26.09 -25.15
CA THR A 210 -9.73 -26.87 -24.66
C THR A 210 -9.60 -27.04 -23.15
N GLU A 211 -10.72 -27.01 -22.44
CA GLU A 211 -10.78 -27.13 -20.98
C GLU A 211 -10.67 -28.61 -20.57
N ASP A 212 -9.50 -29.20 -20.86
CA ASP A 212 -9.07 -30.53 -20.41
C ASP A 212 -7.66 -30.43 -19.85
N GLU A 213 -7.27 -31.35 -18.97
CA GLU A 213 -5.99 -31.36 -18.29
C GLU A 213 -4.78 -31.29 -19.25
N ASP A 214 -4.79 -32.09 -20.31
CA ASP A 214 -3.67 -32.21 -21.26
C ASP A 214 -3.47 -30.93 -22.07
N SER A 215 -4.56 -30.34 -22.56
CA SER A 215 -4.53 -29.12 -23.36
C SER A 215 -4.14 -27.92 -22.53
N VAL A 216 -4.68 -27.79 -21.31
CA VAL A 216 -4.33 -26.73 -20.37
C VAL A 216 -2.86 -26.85 -19.93
N ALA A 217 -2.38 -28.08 -19.60
CA ALA A 217 -1.00 -28.29 -19.19
C ALA A 217 0.00 -27.88 -20.29
N ARG A 218 -0.25 -28.28 -21.56
CA ARG A 218 0.60 -27.88 -22.70
C ARG A 218 0.61 -26.37 -22.91
N ALA A 219 -0.54 -25.72 -22.81
CA ALA A 219 -0.66 -24.28 -22.97
C ALA A 219 0.07 -23.52 -21.85
N LEU A 220 -0.08 -23.94 -20.60
CA LEU A 220 0.63 -23.36 -19.45
C LEU A 220 2.15 -23.51 -19.61
N GLN A 221 2.65 -24.72 -19.99
CA GLN A 221 4.07 -24.93 -20.24
C GLN A 221 4.59 -24.02 -21.35
N HIS A 222 3.81 -23.77 -22.39
CA HIS A 222 4.18 -22.86 -23.47
C HIS A 222 4.29 -21.42 -22.99
N LEU A 223 3.30 -20.91 -22.26
CA LEU A 223 3.30 -19.56 -21.69
C LEU A 223 4.48 -19.35 -20.73
N LEU A 224 4.77 -20.33 -19.88
CA LEU A 224 5.85 -20.25 -18.88
C LEU A 224 7.25 -20.17 -19.51
N ARG A 225 7.46 -20.64 -20.75
CA ARG A 225 8.75 -20.49 -21.48
C ARG A 225 9.13 -19.03 -21.67
N ALA A 226 8.15 -18.14 -21.81
CA ALA A 226 8.38 -16.71 -21.94
C ALA A 226 8.72 -16.01 -20.59
N ARG A 227 8.76 -16.75 -19.49
CA ARG A 227 9.02 -16.27 -18.12
C ARG A 227 8.17 -15.03 -17.77
N PRO A 228 6.84 -15.12 -17.89
CA PRO A 228 5.97 -13.99 -17.54
C PRO A 228 6.07 -13.68 -16.04
N THR A 229 5.70 -12.46 -15.65
CA THR A 229 5.55 -12.06 -14.24
C THR A 229 4.41 -12.85 -13.58
N SER A 230 3.35 -13.13 -14.32
CA SER A 230 2.21 -13.95 -13.87
C SER A 230 1.46 -14.57 -15.03
N VAL A 231 0.72 -15.64 -14.75
CA VAL A 231 -0.22 -16.26 -15.69
C VAL A 231 -1.63 -16.16 -15.13
N LEU A 232 -2.55 -15.63 -15.93
CA LEU A 232 -3.98 -15.57 -15.62
C LEU A 232 -4.71 -16.59 -16.49
N VAL A 233 -5.45 -17.52 -15.87
CA VAL A 233 -6.32 -18.46 -16.57
C VAL A 233 -7.76 -17.97 -16.46
N ALA A 234 -8.38 -17.67 -17.60
CA ALA A 234 -9.76 -17.24 -17.71
C ALA A 234 -10.58 -18.35 -18.37
N SER A 235 -11.34 -19.09 -17.56
CA SER A 235 -12.13 -20.23 -17.98
C SER A 235 -13.62 -19.88 -18.03
N THR A 236 -14.37 -20.51 -18.97
CA THR A 236 -15.85 -20.41 -18.97
C THR A 236 -16.46 -21.15 -17.79
N SER A 237 -15.77 -22.15 -17.24
CA SER A 237 -16.11 -22.79 -15.97
C SER A 237 -15.35 -22.09 -14.83
N ALA A 238 -16.03 -21.73 -13.76
CA ALA A 238 -15.36 -21.25 -12.57
C ALA A 238 -14.50 -22.37 -11.96
N PRO A 239 -13.37 -22.03 -11.28
CA PRO A 239 -12.62 -23.05 -10.57
C PRO A 239 -13.49 -23.81 -9.57
N ALA A 240 -13.54 -25.13 -9.74
CA ALA A 240 -14.29 -26.03 -8.86
C ALA A 240 -13.38 -26.63 -7.77
N GLY A 241 -12.06 -26.47 -7.92
CA GLY A 241 -11.07 -26.93 -6.98
C GLY A 241 -9.78 -27.43 -7.64
N PRO A 242 -8.82 -27.93 -6.84
CA PRO A 242 -7.59 -28.51 -7.35
C PRO A 242 -7.81 -29.72 -8.28
N GLY A 243 -8.98 -30.34 -8.25
CA GLY A 243 -9.35 -31.47 -9.08
C GLY A 243 -10.04 -31.13 -10.39
N ASP A 244 -10.21 -29.85 -10.74
CA ASP A 244 -10.70 -29.45 -12.06
C ASP A 244 -9.58 -29.47 -13.12
N ALA A 245 -9.93 -29.27 -14.39
CA ALA A 245 -8.97 -29.33 -15.48
C ALA A 245 -7.77 -28.40 -15.31
N VAL A 246 -7.97 -27.19 -14.75
CA VAL A 246 -6.90 -26.22 -14.52
C VAL A 246 -6.04 -26.64 -13.34
N GLY A 247 -6.66 -27.05 -12.22
CA GLY A 247 -5.95 -27.52 -11.04
C GLY A 247 -5.10 -28.77 -11.31
N LEU A 248 -5.66 -29.75 -12.01
CA LEU A 248 -4.95 -30.97 -12.43
C LEU A 248 -3.78 -30.63 -13.38
N ALA A 249 -4.01 -29.77 -14.36
CA ALA A 249 -2.96 -29.30 -15.26
C ALA A 249 -1.81 -28.59 -14.54
N MET A 250 -2.14 -27.72 -13.55
CA MET A 250 -1.13 -27.06 -12.71
C MET A 250 -0.32 -28.09 -11.91
N ALA A 251 -0.97 -29.07 -11.28
CA ALA A 251 -0.32 -30.13 -10.53
C ALA A 251 0.61 -30.97 -11.46
N ARG A 252 0.15 -31.34 -12.64
CA ARG A 252 0.88 -32.12 -13.63
C ARG A 252 2.15 -31.44 -14.12
N ILE A 253 2.15 -30.13 -14.29
CA ILE A 253 3.36 -29.39 -14.67
C ILE A 253 4.27 -29.07 -13.47
N GLY A 254 3.94 -29.57 -12.28
CA GLY A 254 4.69 -29.44 -11.06
C GLY A 254 4.57 -28.04 -10.42
N CYS A 255 3.39 -27.43 -10.49
CA CYS A 255 3.08 -26.26 -9.70
C CYS A 255 2.84 -26.64 -8.24
N HIS A 256 3.32 -25.81 -7.33
CA HIS A 256 2.84 -25.81 -5.96
C HIS A 256 1.48 -25.12 -5.91
N LEU A 257 0.41 -25.85 -5.51
CA LEU A 257 -0.91 -25.27 -5.30
C LEU A 257 -0.92 -24.56 -3.95
N GLU A 258 -0.94 -23.24 -3.97
CA GLU A 258 -0.81 -22.41 -2.77
C GLU A 258 -2.16 -22.27 -2.04
N ARG A 259 -3.23 -21.97 -2.77
CA ARG A 259 -4.53 -21.73 -2.17
C ARG A 259 -5.68 -22.00 -3.15
N PHE A 260 -6.68 -22.73 -2.67
CA PHE A 260 -8.03 -22.75 -3.24
C PHE A 260 -8.98 -22.06 -2.27
N LEU A 261 -9.91 -21.29 -2.79
CA LEU A 261 -10.83 -20.38 -2.11
C LEU A 261 -10.16 -19.17 -1.48
N ALA A 262 -10.70 -18.01 -1.80
CA ALA A 262 -10.39 -16.75 -1.12
C ALA A 262 -11.62 -16.24 -0.37
N PRO A 263 -11.47 -15.71 0.85
CA PRO A 263 -12.60 -15.16 1.62
C PRO A 263 -12.98 -13.76 1.12
N VAL A 264 -13.23 -13.65 -0.19
CA VAL A 264 -13.54 -12.37 -0.88
C VAL A 264 -14.80 -12.58 -1.71
N GLU A 265 -15.79 -11.71 -1.55
CA GLU A 265 -17.01 -11.72 -2.31
C GLU A 265 -17.28 -10.35 -2.97
N PRO A 266 -17.41 -10.33 -4.31
CA PRO A 266 -17.31 -11.44 -5.24
C PRO A 266 -15.87 -11.92 -5.47
N GLY A 267 -15.70 -13.25 -5.73
CA GLY A 267 -14.40 -13.79 -6.12
C GLY A 267 -13.90 -14.98 -5.32
N ASN A 268 -14.76 -15.62 -4.51
CA ASN A 268 -14.39 -16.71 -3.61
C ASN A 268 -13.86 -17.97 -4.33
N LEU A 269 -14.39 -18.31 -5.51
CA LEU A 269 -13.89 -19.42 -6.32
C LEU A 269 -12.61 -19.00 -7.06
N PHE A 270 -11.49 -19.13 -6.40
CA PHE A 270 -10.18 -18.66 -6.79
C PHE A 270 -9.15 -19.77 -6.57
N LEU A 271 -8.26 -20.01 -7.52
CA LEU A 271 -7.17 -20.97 -7.38
C LEU A 271 -5.85 -20.28 -7.69
N LEU A 272 -4.93 -20.32 -6.73
CA LEU A 272 -3.55 -19.78 -6.85
C LEU A 272 -2.56 -20.94 -6.75
N GLY A 273 -1.60 -20.97 -7.64
CA GLY A 273 -0.44 -21.83 -7.53
C GLY A 273 0.80 -21.15 -8.13
N TYR A 274 1.95 -21.76 -7.91
CA TYR A 274 3.24 -21.24 -8.35
C TYR A 274 4.00 -22.30 -9.13
N LYS A 275 4.53 -21.92 -10.28
CA LYS A 275 5.60 -22.66 -10.95
C LYS A 275 6.90 -21.90 -10.71
N GLU A 276 7.76 -22.44 -9.84
CA GLU A 276 8.89 -21.68 -9.30
C GLU A 276 8.40 -20.35 -8.69
N GLU A 277 8.84 -19.20 -9.20
CA GLU A 277 8.42 -17.88 -8.74
C GLU A 277 7.23 -17.28 -9.54
N VAL A 278 6.74 -17.98 -10.56
CA VAL A 278 5.67 -17.47 -11.41
C VAL A 278 4.31 -17.88 -10.85
N PRO A 279 3.49 -16.92 -10.38
CA PRO A 279 2.12 -17.20 -9.97
C PRO A 279 1.23 -17.53 -11.17
N ILE A 280 0.38 -18.53 -10.99
CA ILE A 280 -0.68 -18.91 -11.92
C ILE A 280 -2.00 -18.80 -11.17
N VAL A 281 -2.89 -17.97 -11.68
CA VAL A 281 -4.21 -17.74 -11.08
C VAL A 281 -5.30 -18.24 -12.02
N SER A 282 -6.16 -19.12 -11.53
CA SER A 282 -7.43 -19.42 -12.18
C SER A 282 -8.48 -18.44 -11.65
N ALA A 283 -8.99 -17.61 -12.57
CA ALA A 283 -9.90 -16.52 -12.24
C ALA A 283 -11.31 -17.04 -11.89
N PRO A 284 -11.99 -16.41 -10.92
CA PRO A 284 -13.36 -16.78 -10.55
C PRO A 284 -14.35 -16.43 -11.65
N GLY A 285 -15.50 -17.10 -11.67
CA GLY A 285 -16.55 -16.88 -12.69
C GLY A 285 -17.10 -15.45 -12.74
N CYS A 286 -17.11 -14.73 -11.60
CA CYS A 286 -17.49 -13.32 -11.51
C CYS A 286 -16.50 -12.36 -12.20
N PHE A 287 -15.37 -12.86 -12.67
CA PHE A 287 -14.36 -12.10 -13.40
C PHE A 287 -14.90 -11.41 -14.67
N ARG A 288 -15.99 -11.90 -15.23
CA ARG A 288 -16.69 -11.25 -16.36
C ARG A 288 -17.21 -9.84 -16.04
N SER A 289 -17.45 -9.56 -14.77
CA SER A 289 -17.91 -8.24 -14.34
C SER A 289 -16.74 -7.26 -14.20
N PRO A 290 -16.90 -6.00 -14.61
CA PRO A 290 -15.91 -4.96 -14.34
C PRO A 290 -15.86 -4.53 -12.86
N LYS A 291 -16.79 -5.02 -12.02
CA LYS A 291 -16.82 -4.75 -10.59
C LYS A 291 -15.57 -5.30 -9.90
N PRO A 292 -15.15 -4.68 -8.78
CA PRO A 292 -14.07 -5.22 -7.96
C PRO A 292 -14.33 -6.67 -7.55
N ASN A 293 -13.27 -7.46 -7.50
CA ASN A 293 -13.29 -8.83 -7.00
C ASN A 293 -11.89 -9.22 -6.48
N VAL A 294 -11.70 -10.47 -6.06
CA VAL A 294 -10.43 -10.94 -5.50
C VAL A 294 -9.20 -10.60 -6.35
N LEU A 295 -9.32 -10.57 -7.68
CA LEU A 295 -8.19 -10.27 -8.56
C LEU A 295 -7.69 -8.82 -8.38
N ASP A 296 -8.54 -7.88 -8.01
CA ASP A 296 -8.12 -6.50 -7.75
C ASP A 296 -7.26 -6.40 -6.48
N MET A 297 -7.36 -7.38 -5.57
CA MET A 297 -6.56 -7.46 -4.35
C MET A 297 -5.25 -8.24 -4.54
N VAL A 298 -5.24 -9.27 -5.40
CA VAL A 298 -4.06 -10.14 -5.56
C VAL A 298 -3.18 -9.78 -6.76
N LEU A 299 -3.72 -9.11 -7.78
CA LEU A 299 -2.93 -8.70 -8.95
C LEU A 299 -1.80 -7.71 -8.59
N PRO A 300 -2.01 -6.64 -7.80
CA PRO A 300 -0.93 -5.70 -7.52
C PRO A 300 0.33 -6.35 -6.94
N PRO A 301 0.28 -7.17 -5.87
CA PRO A 301 1.47 -7.85 -5.37
C PRO A 301 2.07 -8.84 -6.37
N MET A 302 1.25 -9.58 -7.13
CA MET A 302 1.75 -10.49 -8.17
C MET A 302 2.51 -9.74 -9.27
N LEU A 303 1.98 -8.60 -9.74
CA LEU A 303 2.61 -7.74 -10.74
C LEU A 303 3.91 -7.13 -10.21
N ALA A 304 3.99 -6.86 -8.92
CA ALA A 304 5.20 -6.41 -8.21
C ALA A 304 6.17 -7.55 -7.83
N ARG A 305 5.97 -8.77 -8.37
CA ARG A 305 6.78 -9.98 -8.08
C ARG A 305 6.88 -10.31 -6.60
N TYR A 306 5.79 -10.07 -5.88
CA TYR A 306 5.65 -10.52 -4.50
C TYR A 306 4.93 -11.87 -4.48
N ARG A 307 5.50 -12.84 -3.75
CA ARG A 307 4.88 -14.16 -3.58
C ARG A 307 3.85 -14.09 -2.47
N ILE A 308 2.57 -14.12 -2.84
CA ILE A 308 1.46 -14.15 -1.88
C ILE A 308 1.33 -15.56 -1.33
N SER A 309 1.31 -15.70 -0.03
CA SER A 309 1.06 -16.97 0.66
C SER A 309 -0.42 -17.26 0.81
N GLY A 310 -0.75 -18.53 1.04
CA GLY A 310 -2.12 -18.95 1.35
C GLY A 310 -2.66 -18.31 2.64
N TRP A 311 -1.77 -17.98 3.59
CA TRP A 311 -2.11 -17.23 4.80
C TRP A 311 -2.54 -15.80 4.46
N GLU A 312 -1.78 -15.09 3.64
CA GLU A 312 -2.11 -13.71 3.25
C GLU A 312 -3.41 -13.65 2.45
N VAL A 313 -3.67 -14.64 1.58
CA VAL A 313 -4.99 -14.77 0.94
C VAL A 313 -6.10 -14.96 1.98
N ALA A 314 -5.87 -15.74 3.04
CA ALA A 314 -6.86 -15.90 4.12
C ALA A 314 -7.12 -14.60 4.88
N CYS A 315 -6.11 -13.75 5.05
CA CYS A 315 -6.23 -12.44 5.71
C CYS A 315 -7.09 -11.43 4.92
N LEU A 316 -7.33 -11.65 3.61
CA LEU A 316 -8.20 -10.79 2.81
C LEU A 316 -9.68 -10.83 3.24
N GLY A 317 -10.06 -11.75 4.15
CA GLY A 317 -11.44 -11.85 4.64
C GLY A 317 -11.94 -10.61 5.36
N HIS A 318 -11.08 -9.91 6.09
CA HIS A 318 -11.42 -8.61 6.66
C HIS A 318 -11.37 -7.53 5.56
N GLY A 319 -12.53 -6.96 5.22
CA GLY A 319 -12.69 -6.07 4.06
C GLY A 319 -12.91 -6.80 2.74
N GLY A 320 -13.02 -8.13 2.74
CA GLY A 320 -13.24 -8.95 1.54
C GLY A 320 -14.67 -8.95 1.01
N LEU A 321 -15.63 -8.32 1.68
CA LEU A 321 -16.97 -8.08 1.16
C LEU A 321 -16.96 -6.81 0.32
N LEU A 322 -16.78 -6.98 -1.01
CA LEU A 322 -16.65 -5.88 -1.97
C LEU A 322 -18.06 -5.51 -2.49
N GLY A 323 -18.50 -4.29 -2.27
CA GLY A 323 -19.83 -3.78 -2.61
C GLY A 323 -20.10 -3.60 -4.11
#